data_b9a6159c9b1290c7c004ddd3f6a06d21
#
_entry.id   b9a6159c9b1290c7c004ddd3f6a06d21
#
_cell.length_a   1.000
_cell.length_b   1.000
_cell.length_c   1.000
_cell.angle_alpha   90.00
_cell.angle_beta   90.00
_cell.angle_gamma   90.00
#
_symmetry.space_group_name_H-M   'P 1'
#
loop_
_entity.id
_entity.type
_entity.pdbx_description
1 polymer ?
#
loop_
_entity_poly.entity_id
_entity_poly.type
_entity_poly.pdbx_seq_one_letter_code
_entity_poly.pdbx_strand_id
1 'polypeptide(L)'
;MIWRKKIIELDRLKNECGMVRNMFAGYNQQDAQEFISFLLDELHEDLNKVLIKPYIEKDDNLVFGSDIEECIYNKNNFLARNQSIIVDFFDGIFKSSIVCPNQN
;
A
#
# COMPACT_ATOMS: atom_id res chain seq x y z
N MET A 1 8.56 31.21 1.70
CA MET A 1 7.60 30.37 1.06
C MET A 1 8.17 29.54 -0.06
N ILE A 2 7.87 28.31 0.02
CA ILE A 2 8.53 27.19 -0.67
C ILE A 2 8.11 27.06 -2.13
N TRP A 3 6.97 27.62 -2.50
CA TRP A 3 6.45 27.57 -3.87
C TRP A 3 7.02 28.68 -4.73
N ARG A 4 8.31 28.66 -4.95
CA ARG A 4 8.87 29.48 -6.01
C ARG A 4 8.51 28.84 -7.35
N LYS A 5 8.20 29.70 -8.33
CA LYS A 5 7.90 29.29 -9.70
C LYS A 5 9.10 28.57 -10.33
N LYS A 6 9.29 27.32 -9.98
CA LYS A 6 10.16 26.44 -10.72
C LYS A 6 9.32 25.60 -11.65
N ILE A 7 9.67 25.58 -12.91
CA ILE A 7 9.13 24.62 -13.86
C ILE A 7 9.66 23.27 -13.43
N ILE A 8 8.78 22.36 -13.03
CA ILE A 8 9.13 21.00 -12.69
C ILE A 8 8.93 20.16 -13.95
N GLU A 9 10.01 19.60 -14.47
CA GLU A 9 9.94 18.64 -15.56
C GLU A 9 9.64 17.26 -14.98
N LEU A 10 8.57 16.64 -15.49
CA LEU A 10 8.13 15.33 -15.04
C LEU A 10 8.88 14.18 -15.71
N ASP A 11 9.70 14.47 -16.73
CA ASP A 11 10.44 13.44 -17.48
C ASP A 11 11.37 12.62 -16.59
N ARG A 12 12.03 13.26 -15.65
CA ARG A 12 12.92 12.58 -14.72
C ARG A 12 12.14 11.62 -13.82
N LEU A 13 11.01 12.06 -13.28
CA LEU A 13 10.15 11.20 -12.47
C LEU A 13 9.65 10.00 -13.28
N LYS A 14 9.21 10.25 -14.52
CA LYS A 14 8.76 9.19 -15.42
C LYS A 14 9.86 8.17 -15.70
N ASN A 15 11.07 8.63 -15.96
CA ASN A 15 12.21 7.75 -16.22
C ASN A 15 12.55 6.89 -15.00
N GLU A 16 12.59 7.47 -13.82
CA GLU A 16 12.84 6.72 -12.58
C GLU A 16 11.74 5.67 -12.33
N CYS A 17 10.47 6.02 -12.50
CA CYS A 17 9.37 5.06 -12.38
C CYS A 17 9.48 3.93 -13.40
N GLY A 18 9.88 4.22 -14.62
CA GLY A 18 10.08 3.24 -15.66
C GLY A 18 11.25 2.27 -15.38
N MET A 19 12.27 2.73 -14.68
CA MET A 19 13.40 1.87 -14.26
C MET A 19 12.98 0.89 -13.17
N VAL A 20 12.10 1.29 -12.26
CA VAL A 20 11.58 0.43 -11.19
C VAL A 20 10.53 -0.53 -11.73
N ARG A 21 9.63 -0.05 -12.57
CA ARG A 21 8.57 -0.86 -13.18
C ARG A 21 8.47 -0.58 -14.68
N ASN A 22 8.84 -1.56 -15.46
CA ASN A 22 9.03 -1.45 -16.90
C ASN A 22 7.75 -1.07 -17.66
N MET A 23 6.56 -1.43 -17.14
CA MET A 23 5.28 -1.07 -17.75
C MET A 23 5.06 0.44 -17.83
N PHE A 24 5.73 1.23 -16.99
CA PHE A 24 5.65 2.70 -16.99
C PHE A 24 6.76 3.38 -17.77
N ALA A 25 7.63 2.63 -18.42
CA ALA A 25 8.79 3.17 -19.15
C ALA A 25 8.43 3.79 -20.49
N GLY A 26 7.37 3.36 -21.15
CA GLY A 26 6.98 3.81 -22.47
C GLY A 26 5.95 4.96 -22.43
N TYR A 27 5.45 5.29 -23.63
CA TYR A 27 4.38 6.28 -23.79
C TYR A 27 3.00 5.64 -23.99
N ASN A 28 2.90 4.34 -23.75
CA ASN A 28 1.63 3.64 -23.81
C ASN A 28 0.70 4.09 -22.69
N GLN A 29 -0.58 4.03 -22.97
CA GLN A 29 -1.61 4.35 -22.01
C GLN A 29 -1.61 3.32 -20.87
N GLN A 30 -1.60 3.80 -19.62
CA GLN A 30 -1.61 2.95 -18.43
C GLN A 30 -2.76 3.34 -17.50
N ASP A 31 -3.16 2.42 -16.64
CA ASP A 31 -4.18 2.67 -15.63
C ASP A 31 -3.64 3.61 -14.55
N ALA A 32 -4.34 4.74 -14.35
CA ALA A 32 -3.96 5.74 -13.35
C ALA A 32 -4.02 5.20 -11.92
N GLN A 33 -4.98 4.35 -11.60
CA GLN A 33 -5.09 3.72 -10.29
C GLN A 33 -3.88 2.81 -10.03
N GLU A 34 -3.50 2.03 -11.00
CA GLU A 34 -2.33 1.15 -10.91
C GLU A 34 -1.04 1.93 -10.71
N PHE A 35 -0.90 3.05 -11.42
CA PHE A 35 0.25 3.94 -11.25
C PHE A 35 0.29 4.58 -9.86
N ILE A 36 -0.84 5.07 -9.34
CA ILE A 36 -0.93 5.67 -8.01
C ILE A 36 -0.59 4.64 -6.94
N SER A 37 -1.12 3.43 -7.04
CA SER A 37 -0.82 2.34 -6.11
C SER A 37 0.67 2.00 -6.11
N PHE A 38 1.25 1.89 -7.29
CA PHE A 38 2.70 1.66 -7.44
C PHE A 38 3.51 2.77 -6.79
N LEU A 39 3.20 4.02 -7.08
CA LEU A 39 3.93 5.17 -6.55
C LEU A 39 3.85 5.24 -5.02
N LEU A 40 2.67 5.03 -4.45
CA LEU A 40 2.47 5.02 -3.01
C LEU A 40 3.23 3.85 -2.35
N ASP A 41 3.25 2.68 -2.95
CA ASP A 41 3.99 1.53 -2.44
C ASP A 41 5.50 1.79 -2.42
N GLU A 42 6.04 2.35 -3.48
CA GLU A 42 7.48 2.67 -3.55
C GLU A 42 7.87 3.76 -2.54
N LEU A 43 7.05 4.80 -2.41
CA LEU A 43 7.27 5.84 -1.40
C LEU A 43 7.17 5.26 0.02
N HIS A 44 6.21 4.38 0.26
CA HIS A 44 6.07 3.71 1.54
C HIS A 44 7.31 2.89 1.89
N GLU A 45 7.79 2.06 0.97
CA GLU A 45 8.97 1.22 1.22
C GLU A 45 10.22 2.04 1.51
N ASP A 46 10.38 3.16 0.81
CA ASP A 46 11.49 4.08 1.05
C ASP A 46 11.40 4.79 2.41
N LEU A 47 10.19 5.10 2.86
CA LEU A 47 9.91 5.82 4.10
C LEU A 47 9.57 4.89 5.27
N ASN A 48 9.54 3.58 5.07
CA ASN A 48 9.14 2.63 6.10
C ASN A 48 10.15 2.63 7.26
N LYS A 49 9.67 2.95 8.45
CA LYS A 49 10.47 2.97 9.67
C LYS A 49 10.85 1.57 10.14
N VAL A 50 10.10 0.56 9.71
CA VAL A 50 10.38 -0.84 10.02
C VAL A 50 11.34 -1.40 8.98
N LEU A 51 12.62 -1.38 9.29
CA LEU A 51 13.68 -1.83 8.38
C LEU A 51 13.79 -3.36 8.36
N ILE A 52 13.59 -3.99 9.51
CA ILE A 52 13.57 -5.45 9.65
C ILE A 52 12.14 -5.86 9.95
N LYS A 53 11.49 -6.45 8.95
CA LYS A 53 10.09 -6.84 9.07
C LYS A 53 9.97 -8.18 9.80
N PRO A 54 9.27 -8.23 10.95
CA PRO A 54 9.06 -9.49 11.65
C PRO A 54 8.18 -10.43 10.82
N TYR A 55 8.44 -11.73 10.92
CA TYR A 55 7.53 -12.73 10.39
C TYR A 55 6.32 -12.84 11.32
N ILE A 56 5.14 -12.69 10.76
CA ILE A 56 3.87 -12.80 11.48
C ILE A 56 3.09 -13.96 10.87
N GLU A 57 2.94 -15.01 11.63
CA GLU A 57 2.14 -16.15 11.23
C GLU A 57 0.66 -15.82 11.38
N LYS A 58 -0.10 -16.09 10.33
CA LYS A 58 -1.53 -15.94 10.36
C LYS A 58 -2.16 -17.18 10.99
N ASP A 59 -2.88 -16.96 12.07
CA ASP A 59 -3.64 -18.03 12.72
C ASP A 59 -5.07 -18.05 12.18
N ASP A 60 -5.35 -18.98 11.29
CA ASP A 60 -6.66 -19.14 10.67
C ASP A 60 -7.72 -19.67 11.62
N ASN A 61 -7.33 -20.14 12.82
CA ASN A 61 -8.25 -20.66 13.82
C ASN A 61 -8.73 -19.60 14.81
N LEU A 62 -8.22 -18.37 14.73
CA LEU A 62 -8.66 -17.29 15.60
C LEU A 62 -10.10 -16.90 15.31
N VAL A 63 -10.88 -16.82 16.40
CA VAL A 63 -12.26 -16.36 16.36
C VAL A 63 -12.35 -15.04 17.13
N PHE A 64 -12.91 -14.02 16.46
CA PHE A 64 -13.06 -12.70 17.05
C PHE A 64 -14.51 -12.49 17.49
N GLY A 65 -14.70 -11.76 18.60
CA GLY A 65 -16.03 -11.43 19.12
C GLY A 65 -16.75 -10.37 18.28
N SER A 66 -16.01 -9.58 17.52
CA SER A 66 -16.57 -8.51 16.66
C SER A 66 -15.65 -8.18 15.49
N ASP A 67 -16.21 -7.49 14.50
CA ASP A 67 -15.43 -6.99 13.35
C ASP A 67 -14.37 -5.97 13.80
N ILE A 68 -14.66 -5.22 14.86
CA ILE A 68 -13.72 -4.23 15.40
C ILE A 68 -12.48 -4.93 15.99
N GLU A 69 -12.69 -5.99 16.75
CA GLU A 69 -11.57 -6.79 17.31
C GLU A 69 -10.69 -7.37 16.22
N GLU A 70 -11.31 -7.94 15.20
CA GLU A 70 -10.60 -8.48 14.05
C GLU A 70 -9.82 -7.39 13.29
N CYS A 71 -10.46 -6.24 13.09
CA CYS A 71 -9.82 -5.08 12.47
C CYS A 71 -8.60 -4.61 13.26
N ILE A 72 -8.70 -4.49 14.57
CA ILE A 72 -7.60 -4.06 15.45
C ILE A 72 -6.45 -5.08 15.38
N TYR A 73 -6.76 -6.36 15.44
CA TYR A 73 -5.77 -7.42 15.33
C TYR A 73 -4.98 -7.34 14.01
N ASN A 74 -5.69 -7.26 12.90
CA ASN A 74 -5.06 -7.15 11.59
C ASN A 74 -4.27 -5.85 11.42
N LYS A 75 -4.78 -4.74 11.96
CA LYS A 75 -4.09 -3.45 11.93
C LYS A 75 -2.79 -3.49 12.71
N ASN A 76 -2.78 -4.10 13.88
CA ASN A 76 -1.58 -4.23 14.69
C ASN A 76 -0.52 -5.09 14.00
N ASN A 77 -0.91 -6.19 13.36
CA ASN A 77 -0.01 -7.02 12.58
C ASN A 77 0.57 -6.26 11.38
N PHE A 78 -0.24 -5.49 10.71
CA PHE A 78 0.21 -4.65 9.60
C PHE A 78 1.20 -3.58 10.07
N LEU A 79 0.91 -2.89 11.17
CA LEU A 79 1.78 -1.84 11.72
C LEU A 79 3.09 -2.39 12.28
N ALA A 80 3.14 -3.65 12.67
CA ALA A 80 4.39 -4.29 13.08
C ALA A 80 5.39 -4.40 11.94
N ARG A 81 4.94 -4.34 10.69
CA ARG A 81 5.75 -4.45 9.47
C ARG A 81 5.82 -3.17 8.67
N ASN A 82 4.89 -2.25 8.85
CA ASN A 82 4.70 -1.09 7.99
C ASN A 82 4.38 0.16 8.79
N GLN A 83 5.30 1.10 8.83
CA GLN A 83 5.11 2.38 9.50
C GLN A 83 5.71 3.50 8.67
N SER A 84 4.87 4.29 8.04
CA SER A 84 5.27 5.47 7.29
C SER A 84 4.15 6.50 7.24
N ILE A 85 4.46 7.71 6.79
CA ILE A 85 3.46 8.75 6.56
C ILE A 85 2.43 8.32 5.50
N ILE A 86 2.83 7.49 4.55
CA ILE A 86 1.91 6.95 3.54
C ILE A 86 0.85 6.07 4.19
N VAL A 87 1.25 5.20 5.11
CA VAL A 87 0.31 4.37 5.88
C VAL A 87 -0.64 5.22 6.71
N ASP A 88 -0.13 6.28 7.34
CA ASP A 88 -0.94 7.16 8.19
C ASP A 88 -2.07 7.86 7.43
N PHE A 89 -1.84 8.24 6.18
CA PHE A 89 -2.79 9.04 5.40
C PHE A 89 -3.55 8.28 4.32
N PHE A 90 -3.00 7.19 3.80
CA PHE A 90 -3.56 6.52 2.61
C PHE A 90 -3.99 5.08 2.85
N ASP A 91 -3.79 4.54 4.04
CA ASP A 91 -4.08 3.14 4.30
C ASP A 91 -5.43 2.96 5.00
N GLY A 92 -6.05 1.84 4.69
CA GLY A 92 -7.31 1.44 5.31
C GLY A 92 -7.48 -0.08 5.25
N ILE A 93 -8.51 -0.58 5.90
CA ILE A 93 -8.82 -2.01 5.95
C ILE A 93 -10.21 -2.24 5.39
N PHE A 94 -10.29 -3.15 4.41
CA PHE A 94 -11.55 -3.61 3.85
C PHE A 94 -11.96 -4.93 4.48
N LYS A 95 -13.25 -5.08 4.72
CA LYS A 95 -13.86 -6.38 5.03
C LYS A 95 -14.48 -6.96 3.78
N SER A 96 -14.10 -8.18 3.45
CA SER A 96 -14.74 -8.95 2.38
C SER A 96 -15.43 -10.18 2.99
N SER A 97 -16.70 -10.34 2.70
CA SER A 97 -17.48 -11.48 3.14
C SER A 97 -17.95 -12.29 1.93
N ILE A 98 -17.63 -13.57 1.93
CA ILE A 98 -17.99 -14.47 0.83
C ILE A 98 -18.89 -15.57 1.38
N VAL A 99 -20.06 -15.70 0.78
CA VAL A 99 -21.00 -16.76 1.11
C VAL A 99 -21.07 -17.74 -0.05
N CYS A 100 -20.77 -19.00 0.22
CA CYS A 100 -20.85 -20.04 -0.81
C CYS A 100 -22.32 -20.42 -1.05
N PRO A 101 -22.82 -20.35 -2.29
CA PRO A 101 -24.24 -20.59 -2.58
C PRO A 101 -24.68 -22.03 -2.38
N ASN A 102 -23.76 -23.00 -2.32
CA ASN A 102 -24.02 -24.44 -2.19
C ASN A 102 -23.69 -25.00 -0.81
N GLN A 103 -23.57 -24.17 0.21
CA GLN A 103 -23.44 -24.66 1.59
C GLN A 103 -24.83 -25.07 2.12
N ASN A 104 -24.96 -26.34 2.31
CA ASN A 104 -26.10 -26.90 3.08
C ASN A 104 -25.73 -26.92 4.56
#